data_17a4fb561c371c57fca02a0f35b0654a
#
_entry.id   17a4fb561c371c57fca02a0f35b0654a
#
_cell.length_a   1.000
_cell.length_b   1.000
_cell.length_c   1.000
_cell.angle_alpha   90.00
_cell.angle_beta   90.00
_cell.angle_gamma   90.00
#
_symmetry.space_group_name_H-M   'P 1'
#
loop_
_entity.id
_entity.type
_entity.pdbx_description
1 polymer ?
#
loop_
_entity_poly.entity_id
_entity_poly.type
_entity_poly.pdbx_seq_one_letter_code
_entity_poly.pdbx_strand_id
1 'polypeptide(L)'
;MGQPFTLVDTGGIGLIPGEKSNDVIASATVDQVNVAIESADTIIFVANLQEGIVPLDEEVAQHLRQSGKPTLLAINKADNPKSEENAVEFASLGFEQIFPVSALHDRGTSELMQQALKHLPQATTSSPEDALEDSELKLAFVGRPNVGKSSIINALTESERVIVSDIPGTTRDAVDIPFTIETEGREQRCLLIDTAGMRKKSRVKETLEYFSVTRTAAAIERCDIAILVIDAETGIVEQDKKIADLITRNHRACIVVINKWDLTTEAVKKARKEEIEHRRRKDRHRDDREKRLTTLGEFGHWVQEQLFFLDYAPVIFTSATENFQLDRLLEAIRYVDDQWHQRIPTPLLNRTLKDIIDQKQPPNKTGKRFKLYYSAQVEGAPPAFTLFVNAPHVCTEQYELYLSRQMRQSFGFEGCPIRLFVKERPKSIEPVRRNS
;
A
#
# COMPACT_ATOMS: atom_id res chain seq x y z
N MET A 1 -26.70 -2.50 -14.77
CA MET A 1 -25.57 -2.64 -13.81
C MET A 1 -24.46 -1.77 -14.33
N GLY A 2 -23.95 -0.82 -13.54
CA GLY A 2 -22.90 0.11 -14.00
C GLY A 2 -21.51 -0.50 -13.81
N GLN A 3 -20.62 -0.27 -14.75
CA GLN A 3 -19.21 -0.62 -14.61
C GLN A 3 -18.60 0.25 -13.51
N PRO A 4 -17.92 -0.30 -12.49
CA PRO A 4 -17.22 0.49 -11.49
C PRO A 4 -16.01 1.18 -12.14
N PHE A 5 -15.74 2.42 -11.73
CA PHE A 5 -14.57 3.18 -12.16
C PHE A 5 -14.10 4.09 -11.03
N THR A 6 -12.84 4.49 -11.08
CA THR A 6 -12.26 5.46 -10.14
C THR A 6 -12.13 6.81 -10.84
N LEU A 7 -12.71 7.85 -10.26
CA LEU A 7 -12.54 9.23 -10.73
C LEU A 7 -11.47 9.93 -9.86
N VAL A 8 -10.42 10.43 -10.53
CA VAL A 8 -9.34 11.19 -9.89
C VAL A 8 -9.47 12.66 -10.26
N ASP A 9 -9.71 13.53 -9.28
CA ASP A 9 -9.65 14.98 -9.46
C ASP A 9 -8.22 15.47 -9.18
N THR A 10 -7.55 15.98 -10.22
CA THR A 10 -6.16 16.46 -10.12
C THR A 10 -6.02 17.86 -9.51
N GLY A 11 -7.14 18.55 -9.25
CA GLY A 11 -7.12 19.98 -8.92
C GLY A 11 -6.66 20.83 -10.13
N GLY A 12 -7.09 22.07 -10.23
CA GLY A 12 -6.75 22.91 -11.39
C GLY A 12 -5.25 23.01 -11.62
N ILE A 13 -4.80 22.74 -12.84
CA ILE A 13 -3.41 22.92 -13.28
C ILE A 13 -3.16 24.42 -13.39
N GLY A 14 -2.74 25.04 -12.27
CA GLY A 14 -2.31 26.44 -12.27
C GLY A 14 -0.82 26.54 -12.61
N LEU A 15 -0.45 26.34 -13.85
CA LEU A 15 0.83 26.80 -14.37
C LEU A 15 0.71 28.31 -14.57
N ILE A 16 1.30 29.12 -13.69
CA ILE A 16 1.44 30.56 -13.88
C ILE A 16 2.71 30.78 -14.69
N PRO A 17 2.64 31.19 -15.97
CA PRO A 17 3.82 31.56 -16.72
C PRO A 17 4.36 32.90 -16.20
N GLY A 18 5.57 32.93 -15.66
CA GLY A 18 6.30 34.20 -15.53
C GLY A 18 6.85 34.58 -14.16
N GLU A 19 6.58 33.91 -13.09
CA GLU A 19 7.27 34.13 -11.83
C GLU A 19 8.40 33.13 -11.64
N LYS A 20 9.64 33.65 -11.61
CA LYS A 20 10.81 32.92 -11.11
C LYS A 20 10.65 32.73 -9.60
N SER A 21 9.77 31.87 -9.19
CA SER A 21 9.74 31.39 -7.82
C SER A 21 10.43 30.03 -7.77
N ASN A 22 11.49 29.98 -6.96
CA ASN A 22 12.19 28.76 -6.54
C ASN A 22 11.27 27.90 -5.65
N ASP A 23 10.05 27.64 -6.07
CA ASP A 23 9.10 26.92 -5.26
C ASP A 23 9.08 25.43 -5.64
N VAL A 24 9.72 24.64 -4.76
CA VAL A 24 9.63 23.18 -4.69
C VAL A 24 8.15 22.70 -4.74
N ILE A 25 7.19 23.58 -4.39
CA ILE A 25 5.75 23.28 -4.39
C ILE A 25 5.17 23.24 -5.82
N ALA A 26 5.64 24.08 -6.73
CA ALA A 26 5.17 24.09 -8.12
C ALA A 26 5.61 22.84 -8.87
N SER A 27 6.84 22.37 -8.65
CA SER A 27 7.35 21.15 -9.27
C SER A 27 6.61 19.91 -8.75
N ALA A 28 6.31 19.83 -7.46
CA ALA A 28 5.58 18.71 -6.87
C ALA A 28 4.14 18.59 -7.37
N THR A 29 3.50 19.71 -7.75
CA THR A 29 2.15 19.72 -8.33
C THR A 29 2.17 19.22 -9.77
N VAL A 30 3.16 19.61 -10.57
CA VAL A 30 3.37 19.13 -11.95
C VAL A 30 3.68 17.61 -11.95
N ASP A 31 4.52 17.14 -11.04
CA ASP A 31 4.83 15.72 -10.93
C ASP A 31 3.59 14.88 -10.56
N GLN A 32 2.73 15.39 -9.67
CA GLN A 32 1.48 14.71 -9.32
C GLN A 32 0.49 14.62 -10.49
N VAL A 33 0.41 15.69 -11.29
CA VAL A 33 -0.42 15.70 -12.51
C VAL A 33 0.12 14.71 -13.54
N ASN A 34 1.43 14.68 -13.75
CA ASN A 34 2.07 13.74 -14.67
C ASN A 34 1.81 12.28 -14.26
N VAL A 35 1.95 11.96 -12.97
CA VAL A 35 1.62 10.64 -12.43
C VAL A 35 0.15 10.28 -12.66
N ALA A 36 -0.77 11.25 -12.45
CA ALA A 36 -2.19 11.02 -12.71
C ALA A 36 -2.48 10.78 -14.20
N ILE A 37 -1.84 11.54 -15.10
CA ILE A 37 -1.93 11.34 -16.56
C ILE A 37 -1.40 9.96 -16.96
N GLU A 38 -0.23 9.57 -16.47
CA GLU A 38 0.37 8.26 -16.77
C GLU A 38 -0.48 7.08 -16.30
N SER A 39 -1.11 7.22 -15.12
CA SER A 39 -1.94 6.16 -14.53
C SER A 39 -3.38 6.12 -15.03
N ALA A 40 -3.86 7.16 -15.72
CA ALA A 40 -5.23 7.24 -16.23
C ALA A 40 -5.44 6.33 -17.45
N ASP A 41 -6.58 5.62 -17.49
CA ASP A 41 -7.05 4.92 -18.69
C ASP A 41 -7.74 5.87 -19.67
N THR A 42 -8.40 6.90 -19.13
CA THR A 42 -9.09 7.95 -19.91
C THR A 42 -8.97 9.27 -19.17
N ILE A 43 -8.79 10.36 -19.89
CA ILE A 43 -8.66 11.69 -19.34
C ILE A 43 -9.87 12.54 -19.77
N ILE A 44 -10.46 13.26 -18.83
CA ILE A 44 -11.46 14.31 -19.11
C ILE A 44 -10.78 15.65 -18.90
N PHE A 45 -10.50 16.35 -19.99
CA PHE A 45 -9.98 17.71 -19.96
C PHE A 45 -11.13 18.69 -19.91
N VAL A 46 -11.20 19.51 -18.86
CA VAL A 46 -12.31 20.45 -18.64
C VAL A 46 -11.85 21.88 -18.94
N ALA A 47 -12.49 22.52 -19.92
CA ALA A 47 -12.29 23.93 -20.25
C ALA A 47 -13.57 24.75 -19.96
N ASN A 48 -13.44 26.07 -19.84
CA ASN A 48 -14.54 26.97 -19.49
C ASN A 48 -15.06 27.72 -20.72
N LEU A 49 -16.29 27.44 -21.13
CA LEU A 49 -16.91 28.09 -22.31
C LEU A 49 -16.97 29.62 -22.21
N GLN A 50 -17.21 30.14 -21.00
CA GLN A 50 -17.41 31.60 -20.83
C GLN A 50 -16.11 32.39 -20.90
N GLU A 51 -14.96 31.79 -20.65
CA GLU A 51 -13.64 32.40 -20.73
C GLU A 51 -13.01 32.25 -22.11
N GLY A 52 -13.56 31.34 -22.95
CA GLY A 52 -12.94 30.96 -24.20
C GLY A 52 -11.66 30.15 -23.99
N ILE A 53 -10.89 29.97 -25.06
CA ILE A 53 -9.60 29.27 -24.98
C ILE A 53 -8.56 30.22 -24.40
N VAL A 54 -7.97 29.81 -23.28
CA VAL A 54 -6.88 30.58 -22.65
C VAL A 54 -5.52 29.90 -22.97
N PRO A 55 -4.39 30.63 -22.92
CA PRO A 55 -3.07 30.10 -23.25
C PRO A 55 -2.73 28.82 -22.46
N LEU A 56 -3.21 28.73 -21.23
CA LEU A 56 -3.03 27.54 -20.38
C LEU A 56 -3.74 26.30 -20.96
N ASP A 57 -4.93 26.49 -21.56
CA ASP A 57 -5.66 25.39 -22.18
C ASP A 57 -4.87 24.80 -23.36
N GLU A 58 -4.19 25.66 -24.14
CA GLU A 58 -3.34 25.23 -25.25
C GLU A 58 -2.13 24.44 -24.77
N GLU A 59 -1.45 24.88 -23.70
CA GLU A 59 -0.32 24.17 -23.09
C GLU A 59 -0.75 22.80 -22.54
N VAL A 60 -1.84 22.76 -21.80
CA VAL A 60 -2.40 21.50 -21.26
C VAL A 60 -2.82 20.57 -22.39
N ALA A 61 -3.50 21.09 -23.41
CA ALA A 61 -3.90 20.31 -24.58
C ALA A 61 -2.70 19.70 -25.31
N GLN A 62 -1.62 20.44 -25.46
CA GLN A 62 -0.39 19.95 -26.05
C GLN A 62 0.21 18.81 -25.23
N HIS A 63 0.26 18.95 -23.91
CA HIS A 63 0.79 17.94 -23.01
C HIS A 63 -0.07 16.67 -23.01
N LEU A 64 -1.39 16.80 -22.96
CA LEU A 64 -2.31 15.66 -23.02
C LEU A 64 -2.22 14.90 -24.35
N ARG A 65 -2.08 15.59 -25.49
CA ARG A 65 -1.86 14.93 -26.79
C ARG A 65 -0.53 14.15 -26.83
N GLN A 66 0.52 14.69 -26.19
CA GLN A 66 1.82 14.00 -26.12
C GLN A 66 1.77 12.74 -25.25
N SER A 67 0.86 12.67 -24.27
CA SER A 67 0.70 11.48 -23.43
C SER A 67 0.17 10.25 -24.18
N GLY A 68 -0.48 10.46 -25.33
CA GLY A 68 -1.10 9.39 -26.12
C GLY A 68 -2.33 8.74 -25.47
N LYS A 69 -2.80 9.26 -24.35
CA LYS A 69 -3.96 8.73 -23.62
C LYS A 69 -5.27 9.18 -24.26
N PRO A 70 -6.32 8.34 -24.27
CA PRO A 70 -7.66 8.75 -24.68
C PRO A 70 -8.11 9.97 -23.87
N THR A 71 -8.35 11.09 -24.55
CA THR A 71 -8.72 12.35 -23.89
C THR A 71 -10.03 12.86 -24.47
N LEU A 72 -11.01 13.12 -23.59
CA LEU A 72 -12.30 13.73 -23.91
C LEU A 72 -12.29 15.19 -23.47
N LEU A 73 -12.63 16.11 -24.36
CA LEU A 73 -12.67 17.54 -24.04
C LEU A 73 -14.09 17.95 -23.59
N ALA A 74 -14.24 18.28 -22.33
CA ALA A 74 -15.48 18.76 -21.72
C ALA A 74 -15.49 20.30 -21.64
N ILE A 75 -16.40 20.96 -22.36
CA ILE A 75 -16.54 22.41 -22.31
C ILE A 75 -17.65 22.76 -21.33
N ASN A 76 -17.24 23.12 -20.10
CA ASN A 76 -18.18 23.39 -19.03
C ASN A 76 -18.78 24.81 -19.10
N LYS A 77 -19.91 24.99 -18.43
CA LYS A 77 -20.76 26.20 -18.42
C LYS A 77 -21.49 26.43 -19.75
N ALA A 78 -21.81 25.40 -20.51
CA ALA A 78 -22.71 25.42 -21.64
C ALA A 78 -24.17 25.35 -21.14
N ASP A 79 -24.63 26.49 -20.52
CA ASP A 79 -25.89 26.49 -19.76
C ASP A 79 -27.15 26.59 -20.64
N ASN A 80 -26.99 26.89 -21.92
CA ASN A 80 -28.11 26.98 -22.87
C ASN A 80 -27.70 26.47 -24.26
N PRO A 81 -28.68 26.13 -25.15
CA PRO A 81 -28.40 25.59 -26.49
C PRO A 81 -27.61 26.52 -27.40
N LYS A 82 -27.77 27.85 -27.25
CA LYS A 82 -27.01 28.82 -28.06
C LYS A 82 -25.54 28.89 -27.66
N SER A 83 -25.21 28.66 -26.39
CA SER A 83 -23.82 28.59 -25.94
C SER A 83 -23.13 27.30 -26.35
N GLU A 84 -23.87 26.24 -26.62
CA GLU A 84 -23.31 24.98 -27.13
C GLU A 84 -22.68 25.17 -28.53
N GLU A 85 -23.21 26.04 -29.36
CA GLU A 85 -22.66 26.36 -30.67
C GLU A 85 -21.24 26.96 -30.58
N ASN A 86 -20.94 27.71 -29.53
CA ASN A 86 -19.63 28.30 -29.30
C ASN A 86 -18.56 27.28 -28.88
N ALA A 87 -18.96 26.07 -28.46
CA ALA A 87 -18.01 25.00 -28.11
C ALA A 87 -17.20 24.52 -29.31
N VAL A 88 -17.66 24.78 -30.54
CA VAL A 88 -16.94 24.42 -31.79
C VAL A 88 -15.57 25.11 -31.87
N GLU A 89 -15.39 26.30 -31.28
CA GLU A 89 -14.11 27.01 -31.22
C GLU A 89 -13.01 26.17 -30.58
N PHE A 90 -13.38 25.36 -29.57
CA PHE A 90 -12.45 24.51 -28.83
C PHE A 90 -11.92 23.32 -29.65
N ALA A 91 -12.43 23.10 -30.88
CA ALA A 91 -11.84 22.12 -31.80
C ALA A 91 -10.37 22.44 -32.16
N SER A 92 -9.98 23.72 -32.06
CA SER A 92 -8.59 24.14 -32.26
C SER A 92 -7.60 23.54 -31.25
N LEU A 93 -8.08 23.08 -30.08
CA LEU A 93 -7.25 22.34 -29.11
C LEU A 93 -6.85 20.94 -29.58
N GLY A 94 -7.41 20.45 -30.71
CA GLY A 94 -6.97 19.24 -31.39
C GLY A 94 -7.43 17.93 -30.79
N PHE A 95 -8.58 17.91 -30.09
CA PHE A 95 -9.24 16.70 -29.63
C PHE A 95 -10.42 16.35 -30.53
N GLU A 96 -10.55 15.03 -30.82
CA GLU A 96 -11.60 14.54 -31.73
C GLU A 96 -13.00 14.62 -31.12
N GLN A 97 -13.10 14.49 -29.78
CA GLN A 97 -14.37 14.39 -29.07
C GLN A 97 -14.54 15.58 -28.12
N ILE A 98 -15.54 16.42 -28.40
CA ILE A 98 -15.84 17.63 -27.64
C ILE A 98 -17.26 17.51 -27.08
N PHE A 99 -17.41 17.73 -25.80
CA PHE A 99 -18.66 17.62 -25.07
C PHE A 99 -19.03 18.95 -24.42
N PRO A 100 -20.00 19.71 -24.95
CA PRO A 100 -20.57 20.83 -24.24
C PRO A 100 -21.33 20.31 -23.03
N VAL A 101 -20.93 20.75 -21.82
CA VAL A 101 -21.55 20.31 -20.57
C VAL A 101 -21.91 21.50 -19.66
N SER A 102 -22.93 21.32 -18.86
CA SER A 102 -23.21 22.21 -17.73
C SER A 102 -23.30 21.39 -16.46
N ALA A 103 -22.26 21.47 -15.65
CA ALA A 103 -22.22 20.79 -14.35
C ALA A 103 -23.28 21.36 -13.38
N LEU A 104 -23.68 22.63 -13.55
CA LEU A 104 -24.69 23.27 -12.73
C LEU A 104 -26.12 22.74 -13.05
N HIS A 105 -26.38 22.45 -14.32
CA HIS A 105 -27.71 22.06 -14.81
C HIS A 105 -27.78 20.57 -15.22
N ASP A 106 -26.74 19.82 -14.94
CA ASP A 106 -26.60 18.39 -15.29
C ASP A 106 -26.90 18.07 -16.78
N ARG A 107 -26.40 18.96 -17.68
CA ARG A 107 -26.54 18.82 -19.13
C ARG A 107 -25.27 18.27 -19.74
N GLY A 108 -25.39 17.32 -20.68
CA GLY A 108 -24.26 16.72 -21.41
C GLY A 108 -23.38 15.80 -20.59
N THR A 109 -23.50 15.82 -19.26
CA THR A 109 -22.68 15.02 -18.31
C THR A 109 -22.84 13.52 -18.53
N SER A 110 -24.07 13.06 -18.78
CA SER A 110 -24.37 11.63 -19.05
C SER A 110 -23.72 11.14 -20.34
N GLU A 111 -23.72 11.94 -21.40
CA GLU A 111 -23.10 11.58 -22.68
C GLU A 111 -21.57 11.53 -22.58
N LEU A 112 -20.97 12.53 -21.93
CA LEU A 112 -19.54 12.56 -21.61
C LEU A 112 -19.12 11.33 -20.84
N MET A 113 -19.85 10.96 -19.77
CA MET A 113 -19.54 9.80 -18.95
C MET A 113 -19.74 8.48 -19.70
N GLN A 114 -20.78 8.35 -20.51
CA GLN A 114 -20.96 7.16 -21.35
C GLN A 114 -19.80 6.98 -22.34
N GLN A 115 -19.27 8.07 -22.88
CA GLN A 115 -18.13 8.01 -23.77
C GLN A 115 -16.83 7.70 -23.03
N ALA A 116 -16.63 8.30 -21.85
CA ALA A 116 -15.49 7.98 -20.99
C ALA A 116 -15.44 6.50 -20.62
N LEU A 117 -16.56 5.92 -20.26
CA LEU A 117 -16.68 4.50 -19.93
C LEU A 117 -16.34 3.55 -21.10
N LYS A 118 -16.51 3.98 -22.38
CA LYS A 118 -16.14 3.15 -23.54
C LYS A 118 -14.62 3.03 -23.72
N HIS A 119 -13.87 4.01 -23.25
CA HIS A 119 -12.41 4.01 -23.32
C HIS A 119 -11.75 3.32 -22.14
N LEU A 120 -12.54 3.02 -21.07
CA LEU A 120 -12.03 2.20 -19.99
C LEU A 120 -11.81 0.77 -20.47
N PRO A 121 -10.76 0.08 -20.01
CA PRO A 121 -10.61 -1.34 -20.24
C PRO A 121 -11.94 -2.02 -19.89
N GLN A 122 -12.49 -2.79 -20.83
CA GLN A 122 -13.67 -3.57 -20.50
C GLN A 122 -13.26 -4.45 -19.32
N ALA A 123 -13.87 -4.21 -18.17
CA ALA A 123 -13.77 -5.15 -17.10
C ALA A 123 -14.23 -6.49 -17.69
N THR A 124 -13.28 -7.36 -17.99
CA THR A 124 -13.60 -8.78 -18.05
C THR A 124 -14.46 -8.98 -16.84
N THR A 125 -15.61 -9.63 -17.00
CA THR A 125 -16.58 -9.92 -15.95
C THR A 125 -16.01 -10.90 -14.91
N SER A 126 -14.80 -10.64 -14.47
CA SER A 126 -14.20 -11.16 -13.27
C SER A 126 -14.74 -10.31 -12.13
N SER A 127 -15.37 -10.97 -11.19
CA SER A 127 -15.76 -10.37 -9.92
C SER A 127 -14.51 -9.68 -9.32
N PRO A 128 -14.65 -8.71 -8.39
CA PRO A 128 -13.49 -8.20 -7.64
C PRO A 128 -12.65 -9.31 -7.02
N GLU A 129 -13.23 -10.48 -6.81
CA GLU A 129 -12.56 -11.73 -6.40
C GLU A 129 -11.69 -12.31 -7.54
N ASP A 130 -12.14 -12.29 -8.82
CA ASP A 130 -11.39 -12.82 -9.96
C ASP A 130 -10.22 -11.91 -10.41
N ALA A 131 -10.27 -10.61 -10.15
CA ALA A 131 -9.17 -9.69 -10.45
C ALA A 131 -8.00 -9.80 -9.45
N LEU A 132 -8.26 -10.33 -8.26
CA LEU A 132 -7.22 -10.69 -7.27
C LEU A 132 -6.57 -12.04 -7.61
N GLU A 133 -7.28 -12.92 -8.33
CA GLU A 133 -6.76 -14.25 -8.70
C GLU A 133 -5.66 -14.23 -9.79
N ASP A 134 -5.51 -13.15 -10.57
CA ASP A 134 -4.55 -13.10 -11.69
C ASP A 134 -3.23 -12.38 -11.36
N SER A 135 -3.08 -11.76 -10.20
CA SER A 135 -1.83 -11.14 -9.77
C SER A 135 -0.98 -12.14 -9.00
N GLU A 136 0.20 -12.49 -9.52
CA GLU A 136 1.17 -13.32 -8.79
C GLU A 136 1.66 -12.59 -7.54
N LEU A 137 1.40 -13.16 -6.36
CA LEU A 137 1.87 -12.65 -5.08
C LEU A 137 3.37 -12.93 -4.92
N LYS A 138 4.18 -11.89 -4.78
CA LYS A 138 5.64 -11.99 -4.66
C LYS A 138 6.06 -12.19 -3.20
N LEU A 139 6.65 -13.34 -2.91
CA LEU A 139 7.11 -13.72 -1.58
C LEU A 139 8.64 -13.75 -1.51
N ALA A 140 9.21 -13.21 -0.43
CA ALA A 140 10.64 -13.32 -0.15
C ALA A 140 10.88 -13.92 1.25
N PHE A 141 11.60 -15.03 1.33
CA PHE A 141 12.10 -15.58 2.60
C PHE A 141 13.42 -14.92 2.96
N VAL A 142 13.41 -14.07 3.97
CA VAL A 142 14.57 -13.30 4.42
C VAL A 142 14.97 -13.67 5.84
N GLY A 143 16.21 -13.41 6.21
CA GLY A 143 16.74 -13.75 7.52
C GLY A 143 18.21 -14.15 7.43
N ARG A 144 18.86 -14.32 8.58
CA ARG A 144 20.27 -14.69 8.69
C ARG A 144 20.59 -16.03 7.98
N PRO A 145 21.86 -16.29 7.65
CA PRO A 145 22.29 -17.63 7.25
C PRO A 145 21.90 -18.69 8.31
N ASN A 146 21.58 -19.90 7.88
CA ASN A 146 21.31 -21.08 8.72
C ASN A 146 20.08 -21.03 9.66
N VAL A 147 19.19 -20.02 9.52
CA VAL A 147 17.90 -19.98 10.26
C VAL A 147 16.86 -20.98 9.72
N GLY A 148 17.15 -21.63 8.59
CA GLY A 148 16.28 -22.67 8.01
C GLY A 148 15.35 -22.20 6.90
N LYS A 149 15.64 -21.07 6.22
CA LYS A 149 14.84 -20.58 5.07
C LYS A 149 14.65 -21.64 4.00
N SER A 150 15.75 -22.23 3.52
CA SER A 150 15.71 -23.30 2.51
C SER A 150 14.98 -24.55 2.98
N SER A 151 15.06 -24.86 4.27
CA SER A 151 14.36 -26.02 4.85
C SER A 151 12.85 -25.78 4.88
N ILE A 152 12.40 -24.56 5.26
CA ILE A 152 10.98 -24.22 5.21
C ILE A 152 10.46 -24.29 3.77
N ILE A 153 11.17 -23.70 2.82
CA ILE A 153 10.74 -23.67 1.42
C ILE A 153 10.66 -25.09 0.85
N ASN A 154 11.67 -25.93 1.11
CA ASN A 154 11.63 -27.34 0.68
C ASN A 154 10.43 -28.07 1.30
N ALA A 155 10.20 -27.91 2.60
CA ALA A 155 9.07 -28.55 3.27
C ALA A 155 7.71 -28.03 2.75
N LEU A 156 7.61 -26.74 2.39
CA LEU A 156 6.41 -26.20 1.76
C LEU A 156 6.21 -26.74 0.34
N THR A 157 7.27 -26.82 -0.48
CA THR A 157 7.18 -27.33 -1.86
C THR A 157 6.95 -28.84 -1.94
N GLU A 158 7.25 -29.57 -0.88
CA GLU A 158 6.95 -31.01 -0.74
C GLU A 158 5.54 -31.26 -0.18
N SER A 159 4.83 -30.22 0.28
CA SER A 159 3.48 -30.35 0.83
C SER A 159 2.44 -30.53 -0.29
N GLU A 160 1.36 -31.25 0.02
CA GLU A 160 0.23 -31.48 -0.90
C GLU A 160 -0.52 -30.18 -1.28
N ARG A 161 -0.29 -29.10 -0.54
CA ARG A 161 -0.95 -27.78 -0.71
C ARG A 161 -0.17 -26.80 -1.58
N VAL A 162 1.00 -27.19 -2.09
CA VAL A 162 1.84 -26.34 -2.93
C VAL A 162 2.19 -27.04 -4.23
N ILE A 163 1.77 -26.45 -5.33
CA ILE A 163 2.07 -26.94 -6.67
C ILE A 163 3.16 -26.06 -7.28
N VAL A 164 4.34 -26.59 -7.52
CA VAL A 164 5.44 -25.88 -8.18
C VAL A 164 5.28 -26.00 -9.70
N SER A 165 5.28 -24.87 -10.40
CA SER A 165 5.20 -24.85 -11.86
C SER A 165 6.58 -25.07 -12.50
N ASP A 166 6.68 -26.02 -13.43
CA ASP A 166 7.91 -26.36 -14.16
C ASP A 166 8.25 -25.38 -15.30
N ILE A 167 7.86 -24.11 -15.23
CA ILE A 167 8.17 -23.14 -16.27
C ILE A 167 9.60 -22.61 -16.06
N PRO A 168 10.57 -22.93 -16.94
CA PRO A 168 11.93 -22.41 -16.79
C PRO A 168 11.93 -20.92 -17.13
N GLY A 169 12.15 -20.08 -16.13
CA GLY A 169 12.41 -18.66 -16.33
C GLY A 169 13.72 -18.45 -17.10
N THR A 170 13.62 -17.83 -18.25
CA THR A 170 14.73 -17.48 -19.15
C THR A 170 15.44 -16.22 -18.73
N THR A 171 16.17 -16.19 -17.60
CA THR A 171 17.13 -15.10 -17.34
C THR A 171 18.25 -15.51 -16.39
N ARG A 172 19.46 -15.09 -16.70
CA ARG A 172 20.74 -15.52 -16.13
C ARG A 172 21.03 -15.11 -14.67
N ASP A 173 20.22 -14.28 -14.01
CA ASP A 173 20.64 -13.56 -12.78
C ASP A 173 19.75 -13.71 -11.54
N ALA A 174 18.50 -14.13 -11.59
CA ALA A 174 17.69 -14.43 -10.40
C ALA A 174 16.66 -15.51 -10.75
N VAL A 175 16.74 -16.66 -10.10
CA VAL A 175 15.76 -17.72 -10.34
C VAL A 175 14.61 -17.49 -9.38
N ASP A 176 13.58 -16.79 -9.84
CA ASP A 176 12.30 -16.72 -9.16
C ASP A 176 11.52 -18.01 -9.49
N ILE A 177 10.84 -18.59 -8.52
CA ILE A 177 10.11 -19.86 -8.68
C ILE A 177 8.60 -19.58 -8.55
N PRO A 178 7.82 -19.78 -9.64
CA PRO A 178 6.38 -19.72 -9.57
C PRO A 178 5.83 -20.98 -8.87
N PHE A 179 4.86 -20.79 -7.99
CA PHE A 179 4.15 -21.86 -7.31
C PHE A 179 2.73 -21.42 -6.96
N THR A 180 1.84 -22.38 -6.75
CA THR A 180 0.47 -22.14 -6.37
C THR A 180 0.21 -22.68 -4.97
N ILE A 181 -0.39 -21.87 -4.12
CA ILE A 181 -0.85 -22.27 -2.79
C ILE A 181 -2.34 -22.65 -2.90
N GLU A 182 -2.69 -23.84 -2.44
CA GLU A 182 -4.08 -24.26 -2.31
C GLU A 182 -4.49 -24.25 -0.83
N THR A 183 -5.38 -23.35 -0.46
CA THR A 183 -5.93 -23.26 0.89
C THR A 183 -7.44 -23.05 0.81
N GLU A 184 -8.22 -23.81 1.59
CA GLU A 184 -9.68 -23.71 1.67
C GLU A 184 -10.40 -23.77 0.31
N GLY A 185 -9.85 -24.55 -0.66
CA GLY A 185 -10.43 -24.70 -1.99
C GLY A 185 -10.24 -23.50 -2.93
N ARG A 186 -9.32 -22.59 -2.60
CA ARG A 186 -8.89 -21.48 -3.47
C ARG A 186 -7.43 -21.64 -3.83
N GLU A 187 -7.12 -21.38 -5.08
CA GLU A 187 -5.76 -21.34 -5.62
C GLU A 187 -5.24 -19.90 -5.60
N GLN A 188 -4.00 -19.71 -5.13
CA GLN A 188 -3.30 -18.44 -5.18
C GLN A 188 -1.95 -18.62 -5.86
N ARG A 189 -1.74 -17.90 -6.95
CA ARG A 189 -0.46 -17.90 -7.67
C ARG A 189 0.55 -17.04 -6.93
N CYS A 190 1.71 -17.61 -6.68
CA CYS A 190 2.80 -16.97 -5.94
C CYS A 190 4.10 -17.06 -6.73
N LEU A 191 4.96 -16.06 -6.55
CA LEU A 191 6.31 -16.01 -7.09
C LEU A 191 7.30 -15.89 -5.95
N LEU A 192 8.14 -16.90 -5.76
CA LEU A 192 9.19 -16.88 -4.76
C LEU A 192 10.42 -16.14 -5.30
N ILE A 193 10.74 -15.00 -4.70
CA ILE A 193 11.83 -14.11 -5.12
C ILE A 193 13.17 -14.58 -4.56
N ASP A 194 14.22 -14.52 -5.41
CA ASP A 194 15.64 -14.80 -5.08
C ASP A 194 15.94 -16.19 -4.49
N THR A 195 15.60 -17.23 -5.24
CA THR A 195 15.93 -18.62 -4.84
C THR A 195 17.38 -19.03 -5.15
N ALA A 196 18.18 -18.19 -5.80
CA ALA A 196 19.55 -18.51 -6.20
C ALA A 196 20.49 -18.81 -5.03
N GLY A 197 20.23 -18.20 -3.85
CA GLY A 197 20.95 -18.52 -2.61
C GLY A 197 20.65 -19.88 -2.04
N MET A 198 19.57 -20.55 -2.49
CA MET A 198 19.08 -21.82 -1.91
C MET A 198 19.59 -23.06 -2.64
N ARG A 199 19.92 -22.95 -3.94
CA ARG A 199 20.39 -24.09 -4.76
C ARG A 199 21.88 -24.42 -4.67
N LYS A 200 22.72 -23.51 -4.15
CA LYS A 200 24.17 -23.76 -4.05
C LYS A 200 24.61 -24.13 -2.63
N LYS A 201 24.48 -25.42 -2.29
CA LYS A 201 25.36 -26.04 -1.31
C LYS A 201 26.74 -26.19 -1.93
N SER A 202 27.62 -25.20 -1.84
CA SER A 202 29.04 -25.36 -2.20
C SER A 202 29.89 -24.24 -1.62
N ARG A 203 30.70 -24.61 -0.63
CA ARG A 203 32.04 -24.12 -0.29
C ARG A 203 32.46 -22.75 -0.84
N VAL A 204 32.29 -21.67 -0.04
CA VAL A 204 33.25 -20.56 0.12
C VAL A 204 32.80 -19.72 1.33
N LYS A 205 33.65 -19.56 2.35
CA LYS A 205 33.28 -19.10 3.70
C LYS A 205 33.45 -17.63 4.02
N GLU A 206 34.00 -16.75 3.19
CA GLU A 206 34.36 -15.39 3.61
C GLU A 206 33.88 -14.23 2.73
N THR A 207 33.37 -14.47 1.52
CA THR A 207 32.77 -13.40 0.68
C THR A 207 31.24 -13.40 0.78
N LEU A 208 30.65 -14.29 1.56
CA LEU A 208 29.22 -14.62 1.62
C LEU A 208 28.38 -13.60 2.39
N GLU A 209 28.93 -12.85 3.35
CA GLU A 209 28.11 -11.96 4.19
C GLU A 209 27.70 -10.69 3.45
N TYR A 210 28.59 -10.07 2.70
CA TYR A 210 28.26 -8.84 1.97
C TYR A 210 27.28 -9.08 0.82
N PHE A 211 27.47 -10.16 0.06
CA PHE A 211 26.53 -10.58 -0.99
C PHE A 211 25.17 -11.02 -0.43
N SER A 212 25.13 -11.57 0.79
CA SER A 212 23.89 -11.96 1.45
C SER A 212 23.03 -10.73 1.83
N VAL A 213 23.61 -9.64 2.33
CA VAL A 213 22.87 -8.43 2.72
C VAL A 213 22.32 -7.72 1.49
N THR A 214 23.11 -7.54 0.44
CA THR A 214 22.68 -6.88 -0.79
C THR A 214 21.54 -7.67 -1.49
N ARG A 215 21.63 -8.99 -1.52
CA ARG A 215 20.56 -9.85 -2.08
C ARG A 215 19.29 -9.80 -1.24
N THR A 216 19.42 -9.83 0.08
CA THR A 216 18.29 -9.68 0.98
C THR A 216 17.57 -8.34 0.75
N ALA A 217 18.33 -7.26 0.56
CA ALA A 217 17.78 -5.95 0.24
C ALA A 217 17.02 -5.97 -1.10
N ALA A 218 17.63 -6.52 -2.16
CA ALA A 218 17.00 -6.63 -3.48
C ALA A 218 15.74 -7.52 -3.46
N ALA A 219 15.74 -8.60 -2.67
CA ALA A 219 14.57 -9.45 -2.51
C ALA A 219 13.42 -8.70 -1.80
N ILE A 220 13.74 -7.95 -0.74
CA ILE A 220 12.76 -7.13 -0.01
C ILE A 220 12.20 -6.03 -0.92
N GLU A 221 13.00 -5.39 -1.76
CA GLU A 221 12.53 -4.36 -2.69
C GLU A 221 11.55 -4.90 -3.75
N ARG A 222 11.66 -6.17 -4.10
CA ARG A 222 10.86 -6.80 -5.16
C ARG A 222 9.64 -7.56 -4.67
N CYS A 223 9.61 -7.97 -3.39
CA CYS A 223 8.50 -8.77 -2.84
C CYS A 223 7.32 -7.89 -2.42
N ASP A 224 6.14 -8.50 -2.31
CA ASP A 224 4.95 -7.93 -1.68
C ASP A 224 4.93 -8.28 -0.18
N ILE A 225 5.19 -9.55 0.15
CA ILE A 225 5.27 -10.04 1.53
C ILE A 225 6.68 -10.58 1.81
N ALA A 226 7.33 -10.03 2.82
CA ALA A 226 8.59 -10.54 3.36
C ALA A 226 8.32 -11.51 4.51
N ILE A 227 8.82 -12.73 4.41
CA ILE A 227 8.76 -13.76 5.45
C ILE A 227 10.08 -13.72 6.20
N LEU A 228 10.10 -13.05 7.35
CA LEU A 228 11.29 -12.91 8.19
C LEU A 228 11.47 -14.15 9.05
N VAL A 229 12.45 -14.99 8.69
CA VAL A 229 12.75 -16.24 9.41
C VAL A 229 13.80 -16.02 10.47
N ILE A 230 13.48 -16.38 11.70
CA ILE A 230 14.30 -16.25 12.91
C ILE A 230 14.48 -17.64 13.51
N ASP A 231 15.65 -17.93 14.02
CA ASP A 231 15.97 -19.18 14.71
C ASP A 231 15.49 -19.11 16.16
N ALA A 232 14.64 -20.05 16.57
CA ALA A 232 14.07 -20.11 17.91
C ALA A 232 15.12 -20.33 19.01
N GLU A 233 16.20 -21.06 18.72
CA GLU A 233 17.27 -21.37 19.67
C GLU A 233 18.13 -20.15 19.97
N THR A 234 18.60 -19.46 18.93
CA THR A 234 19.43 -18.25 19.09
C THR A 234 18.62 -16.99 19.42
N GLY A 235 17.33 -17.00 19.12
CA GLY A 235 16.46 -15.83 19.29
C GLY A 235 16.77 -14.68 18.35
N ILE A 236 16.26 -13.49 18.70
CA ILE A 236 16.40 -12.27 17.90
C ILE A 236 17.75 -11.62 18.19
N VAL A 237 18.55 -11.41 17.15
CA VAL A 237 19.85 -10.72 17.23
C VAL A 237 19.84 -9.44 16.38
N GLU A 238 20.90 -8.61 16.50
CA GLU A 238 20.99 -7.33 15.80
C GLU A 238 20.86 -7.44 14.27
N GLN A 239 21.30 -8.54 13.67
CA GLN A 239 21.18 -8.73 12.22
C GLN A 239 19.72 -8.96 11.82
N ASP A 240 18.91 -9.65 12.63
CA ASP A 240 17.47 -9.82 12.39
C ASP A 240 16.74 -8.48 12.48
N LYS A 241 17.12 -7.62 13.44
CA LYS A 241 16.57 -6.27 13.57
C LYS A 241 16.89 -5.38 12.36
N LYS A 242 18.10 -5.49 11.81
CA LYS A 242 18.48 -4.75 10.58
C LYS A 242 17.65 -5.19 9.36
N ILE A 243 17.39 -6.49 9.23
CA ILE A 243 16.52 -7.00 8.15
C ILE A 243 15.08 -6.53 8.36
N ALA A 244 14.58 -6.58 9.59
CA ALA A 244 13.26 -6.11 9.95
C ALA A 244 13.09 -4.59 9.68
N ASP A 245 14.10 -3.77 10.02
CA ASP A 245 14.12 -2.34 9.70
C ASP A 245 14.09 -2.10 8.17
N LEU A 246 14.81 -2.91 7.40
CA LEU A 246 14.80 -2.83 5.94
C LEU A 246 13.42 -3.14 5.34
N ILE A 247 12.70 -4.14 5.88
CA ILE A 247 11.33 -4.47 5.49
C ILE A 247 10.40 -3.28 5.75
N THR A 248 10.52 -2.66 6.93
CA THR A 248 9.72 -1.51 7.33
C THR A 248 9.96 -0.30 6.42
N ARG A 249 11.24 0.03 6.14
CA ARG A 249 11.62 1.14 5.25
C ARG A 249 11.13 0.97 3.83
N ASN A 250 11.07 -0.26 3.34
CA ASN A 250 10.54 -0.58 2.01
C ASN A 250 9.00 -0.73 2.00
N HIS A 251 8.36 -0.48 3.14
CA HIS A 251 6.90 -0.58 3.29
C HIS A 251 6.33 -1.91 2.78
N ARG A 252 7.00 -3.03 3.08
CA ARG A 252 6.54 -4.36 2.69
C ARG A 252 5.68 -4.99 3.76
N ALA A 253 4.71 -5.81 3.34
CA ALA A 253 4.02 -6.68 4.28
C ALA A 253 5.01 -7.66 4.88
N CYS A 254 4.77 -8.08 6.12
CA CYS A 254 5.70 -8.94 6.86
C CYS A 254 4.97 -10.01 7.67
N ILE A 255 5.54 -11.23 7.62
CA ILE A 255 5.22 -12.33 8.52
C ILE A 255 6.52 -12.71 9.23
N VAL A 256 6.52 -12.78 10.55
CA VAL A 256 7.66 -13.24 11.33
C VAL A 256 7.51 -14.72 11.60
N VAL A 257 8.50 -15.51 11.19
CA VAL A 257 8.53 -16.96 11.39
C VAL A 257 9.64 -17.33 12.36
N ILE A 258 9.26 -17.91 13.49
CA ILE A 258 10.18 -18.46 14.47
C ILE A 258 10.37 -19.95 14.16
N ASN A 259 11.45 -20.27 13.45
CA ASN A 259 11.74 -21.61 12.96
C ASN A 259 12.63 -22.41 13.94
N LYS A 260 12.72 -23.73 13.73
CA LYS A 260 13.44 -24.70 14.58
C LYS A 260 12.83 -24.77 15.98
N TRP A 261 11.53 -24.65 16.06
CA TRP A 261 10.82 -24.69 17.34
C TRP A 261 10.99 -26.01 18.09
N ASP A 262 11.22 -27.10 17.36
CA ASP A 262 11.58 -28.42 17.87
C ASP A 262 12.86 -28.45 18.74
N LEU A 263 13.86 -27.62 18.39
CA LEU A 263 15.13 -27.51 19.11
C LEU A 263 15.05 -26.63 20.36
N THR A 264 13.91 -25.97 20.60
CA THR A 264 13.76 -25.07 21.74
C THR A 264 13.56 -25.92 23.02
N THR A 265 14.60 -25.98 23.85
CA THR A 265 14.57 -26.76 25.08
C THR A 265 13.61 -26.11 26.12
N GLU A 266 13.06 -26.96 27.03
CA GLU A 266 12.22 -26.51 28.12
C GLU A 266 12.93 -25.47 29.02
N ALA A 267 14.26 -25.56 29.15
CA ALA A 267 15.06 -24.58 29.89
C ALA A 267 15.04 -23.19 29.23
N VAL A 268 15.15 -23.11 27.89
CA VAL A 268 15.07 -21.85 27.14
C VAL A 268 13.66 -21.29 27.20
N LYS A 269 12.64 -22.14 27.05
CA LYS A 269 11.23 -21.76 27.20
C LYS A 269 10.96 -21.15 28.57
N LYS A 270 11.48 -21.81 29.65
CA LYS A 270 11.32 -21.35 31.02
C LYS A 270 12.06 -20.04 31.30
N ALA A 271 13.33 -19.90 30.86
CA ALA A 271 14.12 -18.70 31.06
C ALA A 271 13.47 -17.46 30.39
N ARG A 272 12.97 -17.64 29.17
CA ARG A 272 12.26 -16.56 28.45
C ARG A 272 10.93 -16.20 29.10
N LYS A 273 10.20 -17.17 29.64
CA LYS A 273 8.99 -16.91 30.42
C LYS A 273 9.29 -16.10 31.68
N GLU A 274 10.36 -16.41 32.39
CA GLU A 274 10.81 -15.67 33.56
C GLU A 274 11.19 -14.21 33.22
N GLU A 275 11.84 -13.97 32.05
CA GLU A 275 12.17 -12.64 31.56
C GLU A 275 10.89 -11.82 31.25
N ILE A 276 9.90 -12.42 30.58
CA ILE A 276 8.61 -11.80 30.30
C ILE A 276 7.88 -11.43 31.59
N GLU A 277 7.82 -12.35 32.57
CA GLU A 277 7.21 -12.11 33.88
C GLU A 277 7.92 -11.01 34.66
N HIS A 278 9.25 -10.93 34.58
CA HIS A 278 10.03 -9.88 35.26
C HIS A 278 9.72 -8.49 34.67
N ARG A 279 9.59 -8.39 33.34
CA ARG A 279 9.19 -7.14 32.68
C ARG A 279 7.75 -6.74 33.02
N ARG A 280 6.80 -7.70 33.08
CA ARG A 280 5.41 -7.44 33.51
C ARG A 280 5.28 -6.95 34.95
N ARG A 281 6.17 -7.38 35.86
CA ARG A 281 6.20 -6.87 37.23
C ARG A 281 6.66 -5.42 37.33
N LYS A 282 7.46 -4.94 36.36
CA LYS A 282 7.86 -3.52 36.26
C LYS A 282 6.75 -2.62 35.72
N ASP A 283 5.88 -3.16 34.83
CA ASP A 283 4.77 -2.43 34.20
C ASP A 283 3.43 -2.78 34.85
N ARG A 284 3.18 -2.25 36.07
CA ARG A 284 1.98 -2.56 36.87
C ARG A 284 0.65 -2.02 36.35
N HIS A 285 0.57 -1.49 35.11
CA HIS A 285 -0.63 -0.84 34.57
C HIS A 285 -1.17 -1.46 33.27
N ARG A 286 -0.86 -2.72 32.93
CA ARG A 286 -1.44 -3.39 31.78
C ARG A 286 -2.55 -4.38 32.15
N ASP A 287 -3.62 -4.25 31.39
CA ASP A 287 -4.96 -4.84 31.50
C ASP A 287 -4.99 -6.37 31.76
N ASP A 288 -5.91 -6.78 32.63
CA ASP A 288 -6.12 -8.16 33.10
C ASP A 288 -6.61 -9.18 32.03
N ARG A 289 -6.85 -8.74 30.77
CA ARG A 289 -7.30 -9.60 29.68
C ARG A 289 -6.23 -10.55 29.14
N GLU A 290 -4.96 -10.24 29.36
CA GLU A 290 -3.81 -11.03 28.87
C GLU A 290 -3.47 -12.27 29.72
N LYS A 291 -4.18 -12.54 30.82
CA LYS A 291 -3.87 -13.60 31.79
C LYS A 291 -4.05 -15.05 31.28
N ARG A 292 -4.51 -15.24 30.03
CA ARG A 292 -4.76 -16.60 29.48
C ARG A 292 -3.93 -16.91 28.23
N LEU A 293 -2.78 -16.27 28.05
CA LEU A 293 -1.95 -16.54 26.89
C LEU A 293 -1.25 -17.90 27.05
N THR A 294 -1.30 -18.72 26.01
CA THR A 294 -0.51 -19.95 25.89
C THR A 294 0.98 -19.60 25.79
N THR A 295 1.86 -20.55 26.09
CA THR A 295 3.33 -20.36 25.99
C THR A 295 3.74 -19.77 24.62
N LEU A 296 3.10 -20.19 23.52
CA LEU A 296 3.31 -19.64 22.18
C LEU A 296 2.86 -18.16 22.07
N GLY A 297 1.72 -17.83 22.65
CA GLY A 297 1.21 -16.44 22.66
C GLY A 297 2.13 -15.49 23.45
N GLU A 298 2.60 -15.90 24.63
CA GLU A 298 3.56 -15.13 25.42
C GLU A 298 4.88 -14.92 24.67
N PHE A 299 5.33 -15.92 23.94
CA PHE A 299 6.52 -15.83 23.11
C PHE A 299 6.32 -14.90 21.91
N GLY A 300 5.15 -14.96 21.28
CA GLY A 300 4.78 -14.05 20.20
C GLY A 300 4.81 -12.58 20.67
N HIS A 301 4.26 -12.29 21.84
CA HIS A 301 4.34 -10.94 22.44
C HIS A 301 5.78 -10.52 22.73
N TRP A 302 6.62 -11.39 23.25
CA TRP A 302 8.03 -11.09 23.45
C TRP A 302 8.73 -10.74 22.12
N VAL A 303 8.46 -11.49 21.05
CA VAL A 303 8.99 -11.18 19.69
C VAL A 303 8.53 -9.80 19.23
N GLN A 304 7.25 -9.47 19.38
CA GLN A 304 6.70 -8.16 19.01
C GLN A 304 7.32 -7.02 19.84
N GLU A 305 7.61 -7.24 21.13
CA GLU A 305 8.33 -6.26 21.96
C GLU A 305 9.78 -6.03 21.47
N GLN A 306 10.48 -7.08 21.02
CA GLN A 306 11.84 -6.96 20.49
C GLN A 306 11.87 -6.30 19.10
N LEU A 307 10.82 -6.51 18.30
CA LEU A 307 10.62 -5.94 16.96
C LEU A 307 9.48 -4.90 16.98
N PHE A 308 9.52 -3.97 17.93
CA PHE A 308 8.44 -2.99 18.19
C PHE A 308 8.03 -2.14 16.98
N PHE A 309 8.91 -2.04 15.98
CA PHE A 309 8.67 -1.34 14.71
C PHE A 309 7.99 -2.23 13.66
N LEU A 310 7.91 -3.55 13.90
CA LEU A 310 7.11 -4.53 13.15
C LEU A 310 5.90 -5.02 13.98
N ASP A 311 5.31 -4.17 14.80
CA ASP A 311 4.18 -4.49 15.68
C ASP A 311 2.92 -4.97 14.92
N TYR A 312 2.91 -4.79 13.62
CA TYR A 312 1.85 -5.22 12.73
C TYR A 312 2.03 -6.65 12.19
N ALA A 313 3.23 -7.22 12.27
CA ALA A 313 3.52 -8.52 11.67
C ALA A 313 3.02 -9.69 12.55
N PRO A 314 2.24 -10.63 12.00
CA PRO A 314 1.89 -11.85 12.71
C PRO A 314 3.14 -12.71 12.95
N VAL A 315 3.14 -13.45 14.07
CA VAL A 315 4.25 -14.32 14.47
C VAL A 315 3.79 -15.77 14.39
N ILE A 316 4.47 -16.57 13.57
CA ILE A 316 4.21 -18.00 13.36
C ILE A 316 5.40 -18.80 13.86
N PHE A 317 5.13 -19.88 14.59
CA PHE A 317 6.17 -20.81 15.08
C PHE A 317 6.19 -22.04 14.19
N THR A 318 7.37 -22.40 13.66
CA THR A 318 7.50 -23.53 12.74
C THR A 318 8.65 -24.46 13.11
N SER A 319 8.54 -25.71 12.69
CA SER A 319 9.66 -26.62 12.52
C SER A 319 9.59 -27.22 11.12
N ALA A 320 10.57 -26.88 10.29
CA ALA A 320 10.65 -27.41 8.93
C ALA A 320 10.96 -28.89 8.90
N THR A 321 11.62 -29.43 9.94
CA THR A 321 11.99 -30.86 10.06
C THR A 321 10.84 -31.73 10.52
N GLU A 322 9.93 -31.18 11.35
CA GLU A 322 8.76 -31.86 11.87
C GLU A 322 7.47 -31.51 11.16
N ASN A 323 7.53 -30.67 10.09
CA ASN A 323 6.36 -30.12 9.39
C ASN A 323 5.37 -29.38 10.32
N PHE A 324 5.90 -28.84 11.45
CA PHE A 324 5.06 -28.21 12.45
C PHE A 324 4.60 -26.82 12.00
N GLN A 325 3.30 -26.59 11.98
CA GLN A 325 2.60 -25.34 11.63
C GLN A 325 2.96 -24.73 10.26
N LEU A 326 3.43 -25.52 9.29
CA LEU A 326 3.66 -25.04 7.92
C LEU A 326 2.34 -24.67 7.24
N ASP A 327 1.26 -25.40 7.51
CA ASP A 327 -0.08 -25.06 7.02
C ASP A 327 -0.54 -23.67 7.52
N ARG A 328 -0.26 -23.35 8.78
CA ARG A 328 -0.56 -22.03 9.34
C ARG A 328 0.25 -20.92 8.70
N LEU A 329 1.46 -21.21 8.24
CA LEU A 329 2.25 -20.24 7.49
C LEU A 329 1.59 -19.95 6.13
N LEU A 330 1.08 -20.96 5.43
CA LEU A 330 0.34 -20.78 4.18
C LEU A 330 -0.96 -19.99 4.40
N GLU A 331 -1.70 -20.30 5.45
CA GLU A 331 -2.91 -19.54 5.84
C GLU A 331 -2.57 -18.07 6.18
N ALA A 332 -1.44 -17.84 6.89
CA ALA A 332 -1.01 -16.49 7.22
C ALA A 332 -0.56 -15.69 5.99
N ILE A 333 0.11 -16.31 5.01
CA ILE A 333 0.48 -15.67 3.75
C ILE A 333 -0.79 -15.17 3.05
N ARG A 334 -1.80 -16.01 2.93
CA ARG A 334 -3.06 -15.66 2.31
C ARG A 334 -3.80 -14.56 3.08
N TYR A 335 -3.90 -14.72 4.40
CA TYR A 335 -4.53 -13.71 5.25
C TYR A 335 -3.88 -12.34 5.10
N VAL A 336 -2.54 -12.27 5.07
CA VAL A 336 -1.81 -11.02 4.89
C VAL A 336 -2.01 -10.46 3.48
N ASP A 337 -2.13 -11.30 2.46
CA ASP A 337 -2.46 -10.87 1.10
C ASP A 337 -3.87 -10.24 1.02
N ASP A 338 -4.86 -10.86 1.64
CA ASP A 338 -6.21 -10.29 1.76
C ASP A 338 -6.16 -8.91 2.45
N GLN A 339 -5.35 -8.77 3.52
CA GLN A 339 -5.14 -7.48 4.21
C GLN A 339 -4.37 -6.46 3.36
N TRP A 340 -3.44 -6.92 2.52
CA TRP A 340 -2.64 -6.09 1.61
C TRP A 340 -3.49 -5.42 0.54
N HIS A 341 -4.54 -6.11 0.08
CA HIS A 341 -5.48 -5.63 -0.94
C HIS A 341 -6.79 -5.08 -0.36
N GLN A 342 -6.95 -5.10 0.96
CA GLN A 342 -8.19 -4.68 1.62
C GLN A 342 -8.57 -3.24 1.30
N ARG A 343 -9.85 -3.02 1.00
CA ARG A 343 -10.43 -1.70 0.74
C ARG A 343 -11.46 -1.33 1.80
N ILE A 344 -11.33 -0.12 2.33
CA ILE A 344 -12.25 0.41 3.34
C ILE A 344 -13.21 1.39 2.67
N PRO A 345 -14.53 1.21 2.83
CA PRO A 345 -15.50 2.18 2.33
C PRO A 345 -15.24 3.58 2.88
N THR A 346 -15.15 4.58 1.99
CA THR A 346 -14.81 5.96 2.34
C THR A 346 -15.66 6.56 3.47
N PRO A 347 -17.00 6.34 3.54
CA PRO A 347 -17.80 6.84 4.66
C PRO A 347 -17.39 6.24 6.01
N LEU A 348 -17.10 4.93 6.04
CA LEU A 348 -16.65 4.24 7.25
C LEU A 348 -15.28 4.75 7.68
N LEU A 349 -14.32 4.87 6.74
CA LEU A 349 -12.98 5.42 6.99
C LEU A 349 -13.06 6.82 7.62
N ASN A 350 -13.86 7.71 7.03
CA ASN A 350 -13.99 9.10 7.51
C ASN A 350 -14.63 9.18 8.89
N ARG A 351 -15.65 8.36 9.17
CA ARG A 351 -16.29 8.29 10.49
C ARG A 351 -15.30 7.82 11.56
N THR A 352 -14.66 6.68 11.31
CA THR A 352 -13.72 6.08 12.28
C THR A 352 -12.52 6.98 12.54
N LEU A 353 -11.92 7.59 11.52
CA LEU A 353 -10.78 8.51 11.70
C LEU A 353 -11.19 9.76 12.48
N LYS A 354 -12.40 10.30 12.28
CA LYS A 354 -12.91 11.42 13.10
C LYS A 354 -13.04 11.02 14.57
N ASP A 355 -13.62 9.85 14.83
CA ASP A 355 -13.78 9.34 16.21
C ASP A 355 -12.41 9.14 16.89
N ILE A 356 -11.42 8.57 16.19
CA ILE A 356 -10.05 8.39 16.68
C ILE A 356 -9.40 9.74 17.01
N ILE A 357 -9.51 10.72 16.12
CA ILE A 357 -8.94 12.06 16.30
C ILE A 357 -9.65 12.81 17.43
N ASP A 358 -10.96 12.66 17.57
CA ASP A 358 -11.74 13.30 18.65
C ASP A 358 -11.41 12.71 20.01
N GLN A 359 -11.11 11.41 20.09
CA GLN A 359 -10.66 10.76 21.34
C GLN A 359 -9.28 11.25 21.79
N LYS A 360 -8.35 11.46 20.85
CA LYS A 360 -6.99 11.91 21.18
C LYS A 360 -6.48 12.87 20.11
N GLN A 361 -6.44 14.14 20.45
CA GLN A 361 -5.88 15.20 19.61
C GLN A 361 -4.35 15.17 19.61
N PRO A 362 -3.69 15.52 18.49
CA PRO A 362 -2.23 15.67 18.48
C PRO A 362 -1.78 16.81 19.39
N PRO A 363 -0.57 16.74 19.97
CA PRO A 363 -0.01 17.83 20.76
C PRO A 363 0.10 19.10 19.93
N ASN A 364 -0.58 20.17 20.34
CA ASN A 364 -0.59 21.43 19.60
C ASN A 364 -0.30 22.61 20.50
N LYS A 365 0.81 23.32 20.24
CA LYS A 365 1.22 24.52 20.98
C LYS A 365 0.38 25.76 20.65
N THR A 366 -0.36 25.75 19.53
CA THR A 366 -1.14 26.92 19.06
C THR A 366 -2.55 26.99 19.63
N GLY A 367 -2.98 25.98 20.40
CA GLY A 367 -4.34 25.91 20.98
C GLY A 367 -5.47 25.69 19.95
N LYS A 368 -5.18 25.66 18.66
CA LYS A 368 -6.19 25.37 17.64
C LYS A 368 -6.44 23.86 17.56
N ARG A 369 -7.72 23.46 17.59
CA ARG A 369 -8.12 22.06 17.46
C ARG A 369 -7.66 21.50 16.11
N PHE A 370 -7.03 20.33 16.10
CA PHE A 370 -6.72 19.58 14.88
C PHE A 370 -8.01 19.05 14.28
N LYS A 371 -8.22 19.24 12.99
CA LYS A 371 -9.47 18.90 12.31
C LYS A 371 -9.20 18.12 11.03
N LEU A 372 -9.76 16.92 10.95
CA LEU A 372 -9.86 16.16 9.72
C LEU A 372 -11.08 16.63 8.93
N TYR A 373 -10.88 17.00 7.68
CA TYR A 373 -11.96 17.37 6.76
C TYR A 373 -12.46 16.15 5.97
N TYR A 374 -11.51 15.40 5.43
CA TYR A 374 -11.78 14.26 4.58
C TYR A 374 -10.59 13.30 4.58
N SER A 375 -10.87 12.02 4.35
CA SER A 375 -9.86 11.00 4.12
C SER A 375 -10.29 10.06 3.00
N ALA A 376 -9.31 9.57 2.24
CA ALA A 376 -9.52 8.59 1.19
C ALA A 376 -8.40 7.56 1.22
N GLN A 377 -8.74 6.31 0.92
CA GLN A 377 -7.73 5.29 0.66
C GLN A 377 -7.20 5.48 -0.76
N VAL A 378 -5.88 5.47 -0.89
CA VAL A 378 -5.18 5.53 -2.18
C VAL A 378 -5.27 4.16 -2.85
N GLU A 379 -5.40 4.13 -4.16
CA GLU A 379 -5.40 2.89 -4.92
C GLU A 379 -4.00 2.26 -4.95
N GLY A 380 -3.94 0.93 -4.96
CA GLY A 380 -2.69 0.17 -4.94
C GLY A 380 -2.31 -0.37 -3.55
N ALA A 381 -1.18 -1.04 -3.49
CA ALA A 381 -0.57 -1.62 -2.29
C ALA A 381 0.83 -1.02 -2.10
N PRO A 382 1.29 -0.82 -0.87
CA PRO A 382 0.66 -1.11 0.43
C PRO A 382 -0.54 -0.21 0.75
N PRO A 383 -1.40 -0.61 1.73
CA PRO A 383 -2.50 0.22 2.20
C PRO A 383 -2.06 1.63 2.54
N ALA A 384 -2.59 2.62 1.82
CA ALA A 384 -2.20 4.02 1.92
C ALA A 384 -3.43 4.92 2.01
N PHE A 385 -3.35 5.99 2.82
CA PHE A 385 -4.48 6.87 3.08
C PHE A 385 -4.05 8.33 3.02
N THR A 386 -4.79 9.14 2.28
CA THR A 386 -4.63 10.60 2.29
C THR A 386 -5.59 11.21 3.29
N LEU A 387 -5.08 12.04 4.19
CA LEU A 387 -5.83 12.76 5.22
C LEU A 387 -5.75 14.26 4.93
N PHE A 388 -6.87 14.89 4.63
CA PHE A 388 -6.96 16.34 4.44
C PHE A 388 -7.32 17.01 5.76
N VAL A 389 -6.39 17.80 6.29
CA VAL A 389 -6.47 18.40 7.62
C VAL A 389 -6.28 19.92 7.57
N ASN A 390 -6.54 20.59 8.68
CA ASN A 390 -6.34 22.05 8.81
C ASN A 390 -4.88 22.44 9.11
N ALA A 391 -4.08 21.53 9.66
CA ALA A 391 -2.73 21.83 10.15
C ALA A 391 -1.84 20.57 10.05
N PRO A 392 -1.32 20.23 8.84
CA PRO A 392 -0.49 19.03 8.64
C PRO A 392 0.73 18.96 9.56
N HIS A 393 1.38 20.10 9.80
CA HIS A 393 2.59 20.23 10.63
C HIS A 393 2.39 19.81 12.11
N VAL A 394 1.15 19.69 12.56
CA VAL A 394 0.81 19.24 13.92
C VAL A 394 0.77 17.70 14.00
N CYS A 395 0.59 17.03 12.87
CA CYS A 395 0.61 15.58 12.77
C CYS A 395 2.07 15.11 12.75
N THR A 396 2.62 14.85 13.93
CA THR A 396 3.99 14.33 14.10
C THR A 396 4.05 12.85 13.78
N GLU A 397 5.25 12.31 13.49
CA GLU A 397 5.45 10.88 13.26
C GLU A 397 4.88 10.00 14.39
N GLN A 398 4.99 10.46 15.65
CA GLN A 398 4.40 9.75 16.79
C GLN A 398 2.86 9.72 16.73
N TYR A 399 2.25 10.78 16.21
CA TYR A 399 0.80 10.83 16.06
C TYR A 399 0.35 10.01 14.85
N GLU A 400 1.10 9.96 13.78
CA GLU A 400 0.86 9.07 12.63
C GLU A 400 0.95 7.60 13.04
N LEU A 401 1.93 7.22 13.86
CA LEU A 401 2.01 5.88 14.45
C LEU A 401 0.79 5.56 15.32
N TYR A 402 0.33 6.52 16.13
CA TYR A 402 -0.90 6.36 16.91
C TYR A 402 -2.12 6.14 16.00
N LEU A 403 -2.29 6.97 14.96
CA LEU A 403 -3.39 6.82 14.00
C LEU A 403 -3.33 5.45 13.29
N SER A 404 -2.17 5.04 12.82
CA SER A 404 -1.96 3.75 12.16
C SER A 404 -2.33 2.58 13.08
N ARG A 405 -1.96 2.64 14.36
CA ARG A 405 -2.34 1.62 15.35
C ARG A 405 -3.84 1.57 15.61
N GLN A 406 -4.48 2.72 15.71
CA GLN A 406 -5.94 2.79 15.89
C GLN A 406 -6.70 2.32 14.64
N MET A 407 -6.21 2.66 13.45
CA MET A 407 -6.76 2.16 12.19
C MET A 407 -6.63 0.63 12.10
N ARG A 408 -5.49 0.08 12.51
CA ARG A 408 -5.29 -1.38 12.56
C ARG A 408 -6.25 -2.06 13.52
N GLN A 409 -6.50 -1.47 14.69
CA GLN A 409 -7.48 -2.00 15.65
C GLN A 409 -8.91 -1.97 15.11
N SER A 410 -9.23 -0.98 14.27
CA SER A 410 -10.59 -0.79 13.73
C SER A 410 -10.85 -1.57 12.46
N PHE A 411 -9.85 -1.73 11.60
CA PHE A 411 -10.00 -2.26 10.24
C PHE A 411 -9.20 -3.52 9.96
N GLY A 412 -8.28 -3.93 10.83
CA GLY A 412 -7.34 -5.01 10.57
C GLY A 412 -6.02 -4.48 10.00
N PHE A 413 -5.63 -4.88 8.79
CA PHE A 413 -4.32 -4.62 8.18
C PHE A 413 -3.16 -5.31 8.93
N GLU A 414 -3.43 -6.45 9.55
CA GLU A 414 -2.39 -7.27 10.16
C GLU A 414 -1.42 -7.77 9.08
N GLY A 415 -0.14 -7.75 9.37
CA GLY A 415 0.91 -8.07 8.39
C GLY A 415 1.25 -6.93 7.43
N CYS A 416 0.47 -5.85 7.38
CA CYS A 416 0.62 -4.78 6.40
C CYS A 416 1.05 -3.45 7.04
N PRO A 417 2.02 -2.71 6.46
CA PRO A 417 2.28 -1.34 6.84
C PRO A 417 1.14 -0.43 6.38
N ILE A 418 0.78 0.54 7.19
CA ILE A 418 -0.19 1.59 6.85
C ILE A 418 0.57 2.88 6.55
N ARG A 419 0.38 3.45 5.35
CA ARG A 419 0.98 4.73 4.96
C ARG A 419 -0.03 5.85 5.09
N LEU A 420 0.34 6.93 5.78
CA LEU A 420 -0.49 8.12 5.93
C LEU A 420 0.14 9.29 5.18
N PHE A 421 -0.64 9.91 4.29
CA PHE A 421 -0.27 11.14 3.59
C PHE A 421 -1.11 12.28 4.16
N VAL A 422 -0.52 13.05 5.07
CA VAL A 422 -1.22 14.17 5.72
C VAL A 422 -1.04 15.42 4.87
N LYS A 423 -2.15 15.95 4.33
CA LYS A 423 -2.16 17.11 3.42
C LYS A 423 -3.04 18.23 3.98
N GLU A 424 -2.68 19.46 3.67
CA GLU A 424 -3.56 20.60 3.93
C GLU A 424 -4.76 20.57 2.97
N ARG A 425 -5.93 20.97 3.47
CA ARG A 425 -7.10 21.13 2.60
C ARG A 425 -6.78 22.17 1.51
N PRO A 426 -7.00 21.87 0.22
CA PRO A 426 -6.90 22.88 -0.84
C PRO A 426 -7.78 24.07 -0.47
N LYS A 427 -7.23 25.26 -0.48
CA LYS A 427 -8.00 26.51 -0.26
C LYS A 427 -8.98 26.60 -1.41
N SER A 428 -10.29 26.58 -1.13
CA SER A 428 -11.29 26.97 -2.11
C SER A 428 -10.98 28.42 -2.52
N ILE A 429 -10.88 28.68 -3.82
CA ILE A 429 -10.75 30.04 -4.34
C ILE A 429 -12.05 30.75 -3.93
N GLU A 430 -11.97 31.67 -2.97
CA GLU A 430 -13.11 32.56 -2.67
C GLU A 430 -13.34 33.41 -3.91
N PRO A 431 -14.58 33.48 -4.42
CA PRO A 431 -14.88 34.39 -5.52
C PRO A 431 -14.54 35.82 -5.08
N VAL A 432 -13.72 36.52 -5.86
CA VAL A 432 -13.38 37.92 -5.64
C VAL A 432 -14.70 38.69 -5.59
N ARG A 433 -15.09 39.13 -4.39
CA ARG A 433 -16.20 40.09 -4.26
C ARG A 433 -15.77 41.37 -4.99
N ARG A 434 -16.34 41.64 -6.14
CA ARG A 434 -16.29 42.98 -6.75
C ARG A 434 -16.92 43.93 -5.76
N ASN A 435 -16.13 44.80 -5.16
CA ASN A 435 -16.64 45.98 -4.47
C ASN A 435 -17.30 46.85 -5.52
N SER A 436 -18.57 47.07 -5.31
CA SER A 436 -19.41 48.05 -6.04
C SER A 436 -18.93 49.46 -5.78
#